data_a7602fab7fe0a4247d35923d36b80cdd
#
_entry.id   a7602fab7fe0a4247d35923d36b80cdd
#
_cell.length_a   1.000
_cell.length_b   1.000
_cell.length_c   1.000
_cell.angle_alpha   90.00
_cell.angle_beta   90.00
_cell.angle_gamma   90.00
#
_symmetry.space_group_name_H-M   'P 1'
#
loop_
_entity.id
_entity.type
_entity.pdbx_description
1 polymer ?
#
loop_
_entity_poly.entity_id
_entity_poly.type
_entity_poly.pdbx_seq_one_letter_code
_entity_poly.pdbx_strand_id
1 'polypeptide(L)'
;MISAILLCYNQKRFIKEQFQAILKQDYPGEWEIIISDDFSQDGSFECLEEMVEKEGEGRRIILHRNESNRGIAGNLQCAVHLSRGEWIIKFDGDDIAREDRISSLASLAEKYPGHLVYCHSYNEIDEDGQPAYGRMLPDSDSVVVKPYRECIFDISHVYSCFGGNAMYHRSLFSDFEYLPSGPGISDDMMLSMRAYLKKSGMVASGKRCSYYRRHNSNICNFKSGNPRTTLIKRSEFLITTWIMIMKEVYGKHKSGEITYQAADRLMSLIQAEQRRLLLFPYASFDNSLLTKLKWFWNILQCRPRLWLVSIPRLLPFCLLQRYLNIKDRIKSLPFFH
;
A
#
# COMPACT_ATOMS: atom_id res chain seq x y z
N MET A 1 3.64 -13.51 18.74
CA MET A 1 2.32 -13.81 18.16
C MET A 1 2.05 -12.88 16.97
N ILE A 2 1.45 -13.40 15.89
CA ILE A 2 1.11 -12.68 14.67
C ILE A 2 -0.41 -12.60 14.53
N SER A 3 -0.95 -11.45 14.09
CA SER A 3 -2.35 -11.31 13.66
C SER A 3 -2.40 -11.16 12.13
N ALA A 4 -2.97 -12.15 11.46
CA ALA A 4 -3.33 -12.10 10.06
C ALA A 4 -4.66 -11.35 9.91
N ILE A 5 -4.65 -10.18 9.30
CA ILE A 5 -5.82 -9.32 9.13
C ILE A 5 -6.30 -9.37 7.69
N LEU A 6 -7.47 -9.97 7.47
CA LEU A 6 -8.16 -9.99 6.18
C LEU A 6 -9.13 -8.81 6.11
N LEU A 7 -8.89 -7.87 5.21
CA LEU A 7 -9.78 -6.76 4.91
C LEU A 7 -10.67 -7.08 3.73
N CYS A 8 -11.96 -6.78 3.86
CA CYS A 8 -12.96 -6.99 2.82
C CYS A 8 -13.82 -5.74 2.61
N TYR A 9 -14.09 -5.41 1.35
CA TYR A 9 -15.12 -4.46 0.95
C TYR A 9 -15.59 -4.73 -0.48
N ASN A 10 -16.82 -5.26 -0.64
CA ASN A 10 -17.43 -5.60 -1.93
C ASN A 10 -16.52 -6.50 -2.79
N GLN A 11 -16.06 -7.62 -2.22
CA GLN A 11 -15.11 -8.54 -2.85
C GLN A 11 -15.64 -10.00 -2.91
N LYS A 12 -16.95 -10.19 -2.94
CA LYS A 12 -17.61 -11.52 -2.96
C LYS A 12 -17.01 -12.47 -4.00
N ARG A 13 -16.61 -11.93 -5.16
CA ARG A 13 -16.04 -12.71 -6.25
C ARG A 13 -14.69 -13.34 -5.88
N PHE A 14 -13.90 -12.70 -5.02
CA PHE A 14 -12.50 -13.04 -4.79
C PHE A 14 -12.22 -13.54 -3.37
N ILE A 15 -13.03 -13.12 -2.40
CA ILE A 15 -12.75 -13.29 -0.97
C ILE A 15 -12.54 -14.74 -0.55
N LYS A 16 -13.20 -15.69 -1.23
CA LYS A 16 -13.08 -17.12 -0.96
C LYS A 16 -11.66 -17.62 -1.17
N GLU A 17 -11.04 -17.25 -2.29
CA GLU A 17 -9.68 -17.69 -2.63
C GLU A 17 -8.67 -17.18 -1.60
N GLN A 18 -8.79 -15.91 -1.20
CA GLN A 18 -7.90 -15.32 -0.21
C GLN A 18 -8.10 -15.93 1.18
N PHE A 19 -9.34 -16.14 1.62
CA PHE A 19 -9.59 -16.77 2.91
C PHE A 19 -9.01 -18.18 2.98
N GLN A 20 -9.20 -19.00 1.95
CA GLN A 20 -8.62 -20.33 1.84
C GLN A 20 -7.09 -20.30 1.81
N ALA A 21 -6.48 -19.30 1.15
CA ALA A 21 -5.04 -19.12 1.15
C ALA A 21 -4.48 -18.76 2.54
N ILE A 22 -5.25 -18.00 3.34
CA ILE A 22 -4.89 -17.73 4.74
C ILE A 22 -4.98 -18.97 5.59
N LEU A 23 -6.00 -19.82 5.42
CA LEU A 23 -6.13 -21.06 6.16
C LEU A 23 -4.98 -22.06 5.89
N LYS A 24 -4.32 -21.97 4.74
CA LYS A 24 -3.20 -22.82 4.32
C LYS A 24 -1.82 -22.30 4.72
N GLN A 25 -1.73 -21.20 5.47
CA GLN A 25 -0.44 -20.67 5.88
C GLN A 25 0.36 -21.68 6.72
N ASP A 26 1.65 -21.84 6.39
CA ASP A 26 2.56 -22.88 6.92
C ASP A 26 3.29 -22.45 8.21
N TYR A 27 2.99 -21.26 8.77
CA TYR A 27 3.69 -20.73 9.94
C TYR A 27 3.41 -21.55 11.18
N PRO A 28 4.45 -22.13 11.83
CA PRO A 28 4.28 -23.03 12.97
C PRO A 28 4.09 -22.29 14.31
N GLY A 29 4.34 -20.98 14.33
CA GLY A 29 4.23 -20.18 15.56
C GLY A 29 2.79 -19.79 15.87
N GLU A 30 2.61 -19.10 16.98
CA GLU A 30 1.29 -18.62 17.42
C GLU A 30 0.77 -17.48 16.54
N TRP A 31 -0.44 -17.64 16.00
CA TRP A 31 -1.11 -16.60 15.21
C TRP A 31 -2.63 -16.73 15.23
N GLU A 32 -3.30 -15.66 14.88
CA GLU A 32 -4.76 -15.54 14.81
C GLU A 32 -5.21 -14.92 13.49
N ILE A 33 -6.48 -15.06 13.15
CA ILE A 33 -7.11 -14.45 11.98
C ILE A 33 -8.14 -13.44 12.44
N ILE A 34 -8.04 -12.21 11.95
CA ILE A 34 -9.05 -11.16 12.12
C ILE A 34 -9.59 -10.82 10.75
N ILE A 35 -10.88 -10.98 10.55
CA ILE A 35 -11.58 -10.63 9.31
C ILE A 35 -12.40 -9.38 9.58
N SER A 36 -12.19 -8.33 8.81
CA SER A 36 -12.94 -7.08 8.96
C SER A 36 -13.58 -6.67 7.63
N ASP A 37 -14.90 -6.75 7.60
CA ASP A 37 -15.73 -6.31 6.48
C ASP A 37 -16.12 -4.84 6.66
N ASP A 38 -15.84 -4.01 5.64
CA ASP A 38 -16.09 -2.57 5.67
C ASP A 38 -17.51 -2.20 5.19
N PHE A 39 -18.52 -2.90 5.71
CA PHE A 39 -19.92 -2.69 5.37
C PHE A 39 -20.24 -3.04 3.91
N SER A 40 -19.80 -4.22 3.44
CA SER A 40 -20.08 -4.72 2.09
C SER A 40 -21.58 -4.88 1.82
N GLN A 41 -21.98 -4.64 0.56
CA GLN A 41 -23.36 -4.71 0.10
C GLN A 41 -23.57 -5.78 -0.99
N ASP A 42 -22.50 -6.49 -1.37
CA ASP A 42 -22.50 -7.49 -2.45
C ASP A 42 -22.65 -8.94 -1.97
N GLY A 43 -22.85 -9.16 -0.65
CA GLY A 43 -22.89 -10.48 -0.01
C GLY A 43 -21.52 -11.05 0.34
N SER A 44 -20.48 -10.21 0.40
CA SER A 44 -19.12 -10.62 0.85
C SER A 44 -19.14 -11.09 2.30
N PHE A 45 -19.84 -10.36 3.18
CA PHE A 45 -19.88 -10.68 4.61
C PHE A 45 -20.55 -12.02 4.86
N GLU A 46 -21.71 -12.24 4.26
CA GLU A 46 -22.48 -13.49 4.37
C GLU A 46 -21.66 -14.68 3.82
N CYS A 47 -20.91 -14.47 2.75
CA CYS A 47 -19.98 -15.48 2.23
C CYS A 47 -18.88 -15.81 3.25
N LEU A 48 -18.32 -14.81 3.93
CA LEU A 48 -17.32 -15.00 4.97
C LEU A 48 -17.90 -15.73 6.20
N GLU A 49 -19.11 -15.41 6.64
CA GLU A 49 -19.80 -16.11 7.75
C GLU A 49 -19.90 -17.61 7.45
N GLU A 50 -20.40 -17.97 6.27
CA GLU A 50 -20.53 -19.38 5.86
C GLU A 50 -19.17 -20.10 5.82
N MET A 51 -18.13 -19.43 5.37
CA MET A 51 -16.80 -20.01 5.25
C MET A 51 -16.14 -20.20 6.62
N VAL A 52 -16.27 -19.22 7.52
CA VAL A 52 -15.73 -19.32 8.89
C VAL A 52 -16.41 -20.46 9.63
N GLU A 53 -17.73 -20.62 9.48
CA GLU A 53 -18.46 -21.73 10.08
C GLU A 53 -18.01 -23.10 9.57
N LYS A 54 -17.78 -23.23 8.25
CA LYS A 54 -17.46 -24.52 7.60
C LYS A 54 -15.98 -24.90 7.67
N GLU A 55 -15.08 -23.93 7.55
CA GLU A 55 -13.66 -24.16 7.31
C GLU A 55 -12.76 -23.59 8.44
N GLY A 56 -13.33 -22.84 9.39
CA GLY A 56 -12.58 -22.15 10.45
C GLY A 56 -12.27 -22.98 11.69
N GLU A 57 -12.70 -24.24 11.77
CA GLU A 57 -12.56 -25.09 12.96
C GLU A 57 -11.10 -25.23 13.42
N GLY A 58 -10.91 -25.19 14.73
CA GLY A 58 -9.58 -25.32 15.36
C GLY A 58 -8.70 -24.06 15.29
N ARG A 59 -9.16 -22.96 14.72
CA ARG A 59 -8.43 -21.69 14.61
C ARG A 59 -9.11 -20.58 15.41
N ARG A 60 -8.29 -19.65 15.92
CA ARG A 60 -8.84 -18.41 16.48
C ARG A 60 -9.15 -17.45 15.33
N ILE A 61 -10.42 -17.36 14.97
CA ILE A 61 -10.94 -16.43 13.95
C ILE A 61 -11.89 -15.46 14.61
N ILE A 62 -11.71 -14.16 14.37
CA ILE A 62 -12.66 -13.09 14.71
C ILE A 62 -13.19 -12.54 13.39
N LEU A 63 -14.51 -12.67 13.16
CA LEU A 63 -15.21 -12.03 12.06
C LEU A 63 -15.95 -10.80 12.57
N HIS A 64 -15.69 -9.67 11.94
CA HIS A 64 -16.26 -8.37 12.29
C HIS A 64 -16.81 -7.68 11.05
N ARG A 65 -17.94 -6.96 11.22
CA ARG A 65 -18.48 -6.06 10.21
C ARG A 65 -18.60 -4.66 10.77
N ASN A 66 -18.06 -3.68 10.07
CA ASN A 66 -18.25 -2.27 10.42
C ASN A 66 -19.71 -1.84 10.23
N GLU A 67 -20.19 -0.90 11.04
CA GLU A 67 -21.54 -0.33 10.94
C GLU A 67 -21.71 0.59 9.71
N SER A 68 -20.61 1.05 9.13
CA SER A 68 -20.54 1.88 7.92
C SER A 68 -19.17 1.74 7.26
N ASN A 69 -19.08 2.11 5.99
CA ASN A 69 -17.79 2.12 5.28
C ASN A 69 -16.84 3.15 5.90
N ARG A 70 -15.71 2.68 6.44
CA ARG A 70 -14.66 3.47 7.08
C ARG A 70 -13.45 3.74 6.17
N GLY A 71 -13.44 3.14 4.99
CA GLY A 71 -12.29 3.14 4.10
C GLY A 71 -11.16 2.22 4.60
N ILE A 72 -10.19 1.95 3.72
CA ILE A 72 -9.16 0.92 3.96
C ILE A 72 -8.38 1.16 5.27
N ALA A 73 -7.99 2.40 5.55
CA ALA A 73 -7.23 2.73 6.76
C ALA A 73 -8.08 2.58 8.03
N GLY A 74 -9.34 3.06 8.01
CA GLY A 74 -10.26 2.92 9.12
C GLY A 74 -10.67 1.46 9.38
N ASN A 75 -10.89 0.67 8.33
CA ASN A 75 -11.17 -0.76 8.43
C ASN A 75 -9.98 -1.54 9.03
N LEU A 76 -8.76 -1.24 8.59
CA LEU A 76 -7.54 -1.80 9.18
C LEU A 76 -7.42 -1.45 10.67
N GLN A 77 -7.70 -0.21 11.05
CA GLN A 77 -7.66 0.20 12.45
C GLN A 77 -8.66 -0.58 13.31
N CYS A 78 -9.88 -0.82 12.82
CA CYS A 78 -10.88 -1.65 13.53
C CYS A 78 -10.36 -3.07 13.73
N ALA A 79 -9.82 -3.69 12.69
CA ALA A 79 -9.27 -5.04 12.77
C ALA A 79 -8.08 -5.13 13.75
N VAL A 80 -7.18 -4.14 13.74
CA VAL A 80 -6.06 -4.09 14.67
C VAL A 80 -6.54 -3.96 16.12
N HIS A 81 -7.61 -3.22 16.38
CA HIS A 81 -8.18 -3.09 17.71
C HIS A 81 -8.70 -4.43 18.27
N LEU A 82 -9.22 -5.29 17.41
CA LEU A 82 -9.71 -6.63 17.76
C LEU A 82 -8.59 -7.67 17.90
N SER A 83 -7.41 -7.38 17.38
CA SER A 83 -6.28 -8.30 17.31
C SER A 83 -5.37 -8.20 18.54
N ARG A 84 -4.56 -9.27 18.80
CA ARG A 84 -3.65 -9.37 19.94
C ARG A 84 -2.17 -9.47 19.53
N GLY A 85 -1.90 -9.77 18.25
CA GLY A 85 -0.54 -10.00 17.77
C GLY A 85 0.34 -8.75 17.91
N GLU A 86 1.59 -8.94 18.23
CA GLU A 86 2.63 -7.92 18.18
C GLU A 86 2.94 -7.52 16.74
N TRP A 87 2.79 -8.47 15.83
CA TRP A 87 2.97 -8.29 14.41
C TRP A 87 1.64 -8.39 13.67
N ILE A 88 1.41 -7.47 12.78
CA ILE A 88 0.19 -7.35 11.97
C ILE A 88 0.56 -7.63 10.51
N ILE A 89 -0.04 -8.65 9.91
CA ILE A 89 0.08 -8.94 8.49
C ILE A 89 -1.27 -8.67 7.84
N LYS A 90 -1.31 -7.71 6.93
CA LYS A 90 -2.52 -7.35 6.20
C LYS A 90 -2.69 -8.23 4.96
N PHE A 91 -3.89 -8.72 4.74
CA PHE A 91 -4.34 -9.45 3.56
C PHE A 91 -5.50 -8.66 2.94
N ASP A 92 -5.39 -8.32 1.66
CA ASP A 92 -6.47 -7.70 0.89
C ASP A 92 -7.34 -8.80 0.27
N GLY A 93 -8.67 -8.68 0.39
CA GLY A 93 -9.59 -9.78 0.08
C GLY A 93 -9.72 -10.10 -1.41
N ASP A 94 -9.17 -9.28 -2.30
CA ASP A 94 -9.10 -9.46 -3.75
C ASP A 94 -7.79 -10.09 -4.24
N ASP A 95 -6.80 -10.26 -3.36
CA ASP A 95 -5.51 -10.87 -3.66
C ASP A 95 -5.50 -12.37 -3.36
N ILE A 96 -4.34 -13.04 -3.55
CA ILE A 96 -4.09 -14.41 -3.10
C ILE A 96 -2.72 -14.46 -2.42
N ALA A 97 -2.68 -14.97 -1.19
CA ALA A 97 -1.43 -15.22 -0.48
C ALA A 97 -0.84 -16.57 -0.85
N ARG A 98 0.49 -16.68 -0.94
CA ARG A 98 1.17 -17.98 -0.94
C ARG A 98 1.16 -18.58 0.47
N GLU A 99 1.24 -19.88 0.56
CA GLU A 99 1.22 -20.63 1.83
C GLU A 99 2.36 -20.25 2.77
N ASP A 100 3.51 -19.85 2.23
CA ASP A 100 4.70 -19.45 2.99
C ASP A 100 4.81 -17.95 3.29
N ARG A 101 3.72 -17.20 3.15
CA ARG A 101 3.77 -15.74 3.34
C ARG A 101 4.05 -15.35 4.79
N ILE A 102 3.35 -15.93 5.75
CA ILE A 102 3.54 -15.62 7.18
C ILE A 102 4.93 -16.06 7.63
N SER A 103 5.33 -17.31 7.34
CA SER A 103 6.64 -17.86 7.73
C SER A 103 7.80 -17.08 7.10
N SER A 104 7.67 -16.65 5.85
CA SER A 104 8.68 -15.83 5.17
C SER A 104 8.86 -14.45 5.81
N LEU A 105 7.77 -13.76 6.18
CA LEU A 105 7.85 -12.47 6.86
C LEU A 105 8.40 -12.61 8.28
N ALA A 106 7.99 -13.62 9.02
CA ALA A 106 8.51 -13.91 10.34
C ALA A 106 10.02 -14.19 10.31
N SER A 107 10.47 -15.04 9.40
CA SER A 107 11.89 -15.34 9.21
C SER A 107 12.71 -14.12 8.80
N LEU A 108 12.12 -13.21 7.98
CA LEU A 108 12.77 -11.97 7.61
C LEU A 108 12.95 -11.05 8.82
N ALA A 109 11.96 -11.00 9.74
CA ALA A 109 12.04 -10.21 10.97
C ALA A 109 13.07 -10.77 11.96
N GLU A 110 13.18 -12.08 12.06
CA GLU A 110 14.21 -12.76 12.87
C GLU A 110 15.62 -12.50 12.35
N LYS A 111 15.79 -12.56 11.02
CA LYS A 111 17.10 -12.37 10.37
C LYS A 111 17.57 -10.92 10.37
N TYR A 112 16.65 -9.95 10.32
CA TYR A 112 16.94 -8.53 10.28
C TYR A 112 16.19 -7.78 11.39
N PRO A 113 16.52 -8.00 12.68
CA PRO A 113 15.78 -7.43 13.80
C PRO A 113 15.90 -5.90 13.87
N GLY A 114 15.01 -5.27 14.64
CA GLY A 114 15.06 -3.83 14.92
C GLY A 114 14.34 -2.94 13.90
N HIS A 115 13.60 -3.53 12.97
CA HIS A 115 12.74 -2.81 12.03
C HIS A 115 11.27 -2.99 12.40
N LEU A 116 10.43 -2.04 12.04
CA LEU A 116 8.99 -2.06 12.30
C LEU A 116 8.13 -2.42 11.07
N VAL A 117 8.76 -2.54 9.90
CA VAL A 117 8.10 -2.89 8.64
C VAL A 117 8.96 -3.89 7.87
N TYR A 118 8.34 -5.00 7.51
CA TYR A 118 8.90 -6.03 6.64
C TYR A 118 7.95 -6.29 5.48
N CYS A 119 8.48 -6.51 4.29
CA CYS A 119 7.67 -6.79 3.13
C CYS A 119 8.35 -7.74 2.16
N HIS A 120 7.57 -8.36 1.31
CA HIS A 120 8.01 -9.21 0.22
C HIS A 120 7.52 -8.68 -1.13
N SER A 121 8.07 -9.19 -2.23
CA SER A 121 7.58 -8.93 -3.58
C SER A 121 6.30 -9.71 -3.88
N TYR A 122 5.68 -9.44 -5.02
CA TYR A 122 4.46 -10.09 -5.48
C TYR A 122 4.51 -10.37 -6.98
N ASN A 123 3.64 -11.24 -7.44
CA ASN A 123 3.28 -11.39 -8.84
C ASN A 123 1.93 -10.72 -9.11
N GLU A 124 1.71 -10.23 -10.31
CA GLU A 124 0.42 -9.69 -10.72
C GLU A 124 -0.39 -10.74 -11.49
N ILE A 125 -1.66 -10.87 -11.12
CA ILE A 125 -2.65 -11.74 -11.79
C ILE A 125 -3.82 -10.91 -12.29
N ASP A 126 -4.53 -11.40 -13.29
CA ASP A 126 -5.78 -10.82 -13.77
C ASP A 126 -6.99 -11.28 -12.93
N GLU A 127 -8.19 -10.92 -13.35
CA GLU A 127 -9.45 -11.26 -12.64
C GLU A 127 -9.67 -12.77 -12.52
N ASP A 128 -9.14 -13.57 -13.44
CA ASP A 128 -9.29 -15.01 -13.51
C ASP A 128 -8.10 -15.77 -12.89
N GLY A 129 -7.18 -15.05 -12.25
CA GLY A 129 -6.00 -15.62 -11.59
C GLY A 129 -4.86 -15.97 -12.52
N GLN A 130 -4.93 -15.58 -13.81
CA GLN A 130 -3.85 -15.81 -14.75
C GLN A 130 -2.76 -14.73 -14.62
N PRO A 131 -1.50 -15.02 -14.98
CA PRO A 131 -0.43 -14.03 -14.94
C PRO A 131 -0.78 -12.79 -15.78
N ALA A 132 -0.85 -11.61 -15.16
CA ALA A 132 -1.28 -10.37 -15.80
C ALA A 132 -0.39 -9.96 -17.01
N TYR A 133 0.85 -10.45 -17.05
CA TYR A 133 1.82 -10.19 -18.14
C TYR A 133 2.25 -11.48 -18.85
N GLY A 134 1.38 -12.48 -18.89
CA GLY A 134 1.61 -13.75 -19.58
C GLY A 134 2.61 -14.70 -18.89
N ARG A 135 3.23 -14.29 -17.77
CA ARG A 135 4.14 -15.14 -16.99
C ARG A 135 4.20 -14.72 -15.51
N MET A 136 4.49 -15.68 -14.65
CA MET A 136 4.91 -15.41 -13.27
C MET A 136 6.42 -15.12 -13.25
N LEU A 137 6.81 -14.17 -12.41
CA LEU A 137 8.22 -13.89 -12.15
C LEU A 137 8.75 -14.84 -11.05
N PRO A 138 10.00 -15.30 -11.16
CA PRO A 138 10.59 -16.13 -10.13
C PRO A 138 10.84 -15.34 -8.83
N ASP A 139 11.01 -16.07 -7.73
CA ASP A 139 11.53 -15.53 -6.49
C ASP A 139 12.96 -15.00 -6.68
N SER A 140 13.31 -14.01 -5.89
CA SER A 140 14.69 -13.51 -5.77
C SER A 140 15.12 -13.57 -4.31
N ASP A 141 16.34 -14.03 -4.06
CA ASP A 141 16.96 -14.05 -2.73
C ASP A 141 17.44 -12.66 -2.28
N SER A 142 17.21 -11.63 -3.10
CA SER A 142 17.60 -10.26 -2.76
C SER A 142 16.86 -9.77 -1.53
N VAL A 143 17.61 -9.14 -0.62
CA VAL A 143 17.05 -8.43 0.53
C VAL A 143 17.60 -7.01 0.53
N VAL A 144 16.72 -6.04 0.65
CA VAL A 144 17.07 -4.63 0.74
C VAL A 144 16.67 -4.11 2.11
N VAL A 145 17.65 -3.68 2.89
CA VAL A 145 17.44 -2.97 4.16
C VAL A 145 17.51 -1.48 3.87
N LYS A 146 16.37 -0.79 3.98
CA LYS A 146 16.28 0.66 3.77
C LYS A 146 16.36 1.37 5.10
N PRO A 147 17.36 2.27 5.32
CA PRO A 147 17.40 3.09 6.51
C PRO A 147 16.20 4.05 6.54
N TYR A 148 15.74 4.40 7.74
CA TYR A 148 14.54 5.23 7.91
C TYR A 148 14.59 6.56 7.14
N ARG A 149 15.76 7.15 7.00
CA ARG A 149 15.96 8.43 6.27
C ARG A 149 15.64 8.33 4.78
N GLU A 150 15.69 7.15 4.21
CA GLU A 150 15.38 6.89 2.80
C GLU A 150 13.90 6.53 2.60
N CYS A 151 13.20 6.12 3.67
CA CYS A 151 11.81 5.66 3.57
C CYS A 151 10.83 6.76 3.21
N ILE A 152 11.07 8.02 3.59
CA ILE A 152 10.20 9.15 3.24
C ILE A 152 10.35 9.62 1.80
N PHE A 153 11.59 9.65 1.31
CA PHE A 153 11.87 10.21 -0.02
C PHE A 153 11.52 9.24 -1.14
N ASP A 154 11.32 7.99 -0.79
CA ASP A 154 11.09 6.92 -1.71
C ASP A 154 9.63 6.42 -1.68
N ILE A 155 8.69 7.24 -1.19
CA ILE A 155 7.26 6.90 -1.19
C ILE A 155 6.72 6.66 -2.60
N SER A 156 7.33 7.19 -3.65
CA SER A 156 7.04 6.78 -5.02
C SER A 156 7.77 5.51 -5.44
N HIS A 157 8.68 5.01 -4.60
CA HIS A 157 9.53 3.85 -4.80
C HIS A 157 9.57 2.95 -3.57
N VAL A 158 8.68 3.13 -2.62
CA VAL A 158 8.37 2.13 -1.58
C VAL A 158 7.63 0.96 -2.23
N TYR A 159 8.21 0.53 -3.31
CA TYR A 159 7.64 -0.42 -4.23
C TYR A 159 7.45 -1.75 -3.68
N SER A 160 7.97 -1.98 -2.55
CA SER A 160 7.92 -3.27 -1.94
C SER A 160 6.89 -3.35 -0.83
N CYS A 161 6.51 -2.25 -0.21
CA CYS A 161 5.61 -2.27 0.95
C CYS A 161 4.26 -1.64 0.60
N PHE A 162 3.49 -2.34 -0.22
CA PHE A 162 2.05 -2.12 -0.28
C PHE A 162 1.41 -2.74 0.95
N GLY A 163 0.28 -2.21 1.38
CA GLY A 163 -0.47 -2.78 2.48
C GLY A 163 -0.66 -4.29 2.39
N GLY A 164 -1.00 -4.80 1.19
CA GLY A 164 -1.24 -6.21 0.92
C GLY A 164 -0.02 -7.14 0.90
N ASN A 165 1.22 -6.66 1.04
CA ASN A 165 2.43 -7.51 1.05
C ASN A 165 3.35 -7.26 2.24
N ALA A 166 2.89 -6.55 3.27
CA ALA A 166 3.71 -6.11 4.38
C ALA A 166 3.28 -6.72 5.72
N MET A 167 4.22 -6.73 6.65
CA MET A 167 4.06 -7.00 8.06
C MET A 167 4.49 -5.75 8.85
N TYR A 168 3.67 -5.34 9.78
CA TYR A 168 3.83 -4.13 10.58
C TYR A 168 3.90 -4.46 12.06
N HIS A 169 4.79 -3.81 12.78
CA HIS A 169 4.81 -3.90 14.23
C HIS A 169 3.63 -3.10 14.83
N ARG A 170 2.99 -3.66 15.86
CA ARG A 170 1.81 -3.06 16.51
C ARG A 170 2.03 -1.63 17.00
N SER A 171 3.25 -1.27 17.39
CA SER A 171 3.57 0.10 17.84
C SER A 171 3.35 1.18 16.76
N LEU A 172 3.19 0.80 15.50
CA LEU A 172 2.78 1.73 14.43
C LEU A 172 1.29 2.11 14.51
N PHE A 173 0.52 1.40 15.34
CA PHE A 173 -0.88 1.67 15.63
C PHE A 173 -1.09 2.19 17.05
N SER A 174 -0.46 1.57 18.05
CA SER A 174 -0.66 1.88 19.46
C SER A 174 -0.04 3.20 19.92
N ASP A 175 1.09 3.60 19.32
CA ASP A 175 1.84 4.80 19.71
C ASP A 175 1.43 6.06 18.94
N PHE A 176 0.35 5.96 18.18
CA PHE A 176 -0.21 7.03 17.36
C PHE A 176 -1.72 7.12 17.57
N GLU A 177 -2.32 8.23 17.12
CA GLU A 177 -3.77 8.31 17.00
C GLU A 177 -4.30 7.24 16.05
N TYR A 178 -5.58 6.91 16.16
CA TYR A 178 -6.21 5.95 15.27
C TYR A 178 -6.01 6.35 13.79
N LEU A 179 -5.79 5.36 12.94
CA LEU A 179 -5.79 5.61 11.52
C LEU A 179 -7.13 6.25 11.13
N PRO A 180 -7.09 7.35 10.35
CA PRO A 180 -8.30 8.09 10.06
C PRO A 180 -9.26 7.26 9.19
N SER A 181 -10.55 7.40 9.47
CA SER A 181 -11.61 6.82 8.64
C SER A 181 -11.93 7.74 7.47
N GLY A 182 -12.34 7.15 6.36
CA GLY A 182 -12.82 7.85 5.18
C GLY A 182 -12.17 7.39 3.88
N PRO A 183 -12.76 7.76 2.75
CA PRO A 183 -12.24 7.41 1.43
C PRO A 183 -10.91 8.14 1.15
N GLY A 184 -10.08 7.51 0.36
CA GLY A 184 -8.88 8.17 -0.17
C GLY A 184 -7.72 8.30 0.81
N ILE A 185 -7.63 7.45 1.83
CA ILE A 185 -6.52 7.43 2.78
C ILE A 185 -5.75 6.12 2.61
N SER A 186 -4.46 6.24 2.26
CA SER A 186 -3.55 5.12 2.10
C SER A 186 -2.97 4.71 3.45
N ASP A 187 -3.33 3.52 3.91
CA ASP A 187 -2.83 2.92 5.15
C ASP A 187 -1.31 2.67 5.09
N ASP A 188 -0.81 2.19 3.98
CA ASP A 188 0.62 1.90 3.77
C ASP A 188 1.50 3.16 3.81
N MET A 189 1.02 4.28 3.25
CA MET A 189 1.71 5.56 3.36
C MET A 189 1.72 6.09 4.80
N MET A 190 0.59 5.99 5.50
CA MET A 190 0.48 6.38 6.92
C MET A 190 1.44 5.56 7.78
N LEU A 191 1.43 4.23 7.62
CA LEU A 191 2.28 3.32 8.41
C LEU A 191 3.77 3.48 8.07
N SER A 192 4.12 3.74 6.82
CA SER A 192 5.49 4.06 6.42
C SER A 192 5.99 5.35 7.06
N MET A 193 5.13 6.39 7.15
CA MET A 193 5.47 7.63 7.85
C MET A 193 5.64 7.40 9.35
N ARG A 194 4.78 6.61 9.97
CA ARG A 194 4.88 6.25 11.39
C ARG A 194 6.18 5.51 11.70
N ALA A 195 6.57 4.56 10.84
CA ALA A 195 7.87 3.89 10.96
C ALA A 195 9.03 4.88 10.88
N TYR A 196 8.96 5.84 9.96
CA TYR A 196 9.97 6.90 9.88
C TYR A 196 10.02 7.76 11.14
N LEU A 197 8.87 8.20 11.66
CA LEU A 197 8.82 9.01 12.90
C LEU A 197 9.40 8.26 14.10
N LYS A 198 9.28 6.94 14.12
CA LYS A 198 9.94 6.05 15.09
C LYS A 198 11.40 5.73 14.74
N LYS A 199 11.97 6.38 13.75
CA LYS A 199 13.35 6.15 13.24
C LYS A 199 13.62 4.69 12.85
N SER A 200 12.57 3.98 12.43
CA SER A 200 12.66 2.62 11.90
C SER A 200 12.78 2.66 10.40
N GLY A 201 13.71 1.86 9.88
CA GLY A 201 13.77 1.54 8.46
C GLY A 201 12.78 0.44 8.08
N MET A 202 12.95 -0.09 6.87
CA MET A 202 12.14 -1.15 6.29
C MET A 202 13.04 -2.23 5.71
N VAL A 203 12.59 -3.49 5.77
CA VAL A 203 13.27 -4.62 5.13
C VAL A 203 12.37 -5.19 4.05
N ALA A 204 12.89 -5.25 2.83
CA ALA A 204 12.17 -5.77 1.67
C ALA A 204 12.86 -6.99 1.09
N SER A 205 12.11 -8.08 0.90
CA SER A 205 12.57 -9.31 0.26
C SER A 205 12.09 -9.40 -1.19
N GLY A 206 12.93 -9.91 -2.06
CA GLY A 206 12.59 -10.25 -3.44
C GLY A 206 11.72 -11.51 -3.59
N LYS A 207 11.48 -12.26 -2.51
CA LYS A 207 10.59 -13.42 -2.51
C LYS A 207 9.15 -12.98 -2.78
N ARG A 208 8.44 -13.68 -3.65
CA ARG A 208 7.09 -13.30 -4.14
C ARG A 208 6.01 -14.11 -3.44
N CYS A 209 5.61 -13.66 -2.26
CA CYS A 209 4.66 -14.39 -1.41
C CYS A 209 3.20 -13.95 -1.56
N SER A 210 2.88 -13.15 -2.55
CA SER A 210 1.50 -12.73 -2.88
C SER A 210 1.28 -12.66 -4.39
N TYR A 211 0.02 -12.83 -4.77
CA TYR A 211 -0.48 -12.58 -6.11
C TYR A 211 -1.43 -11.38 -6.02
N TYR A 212 -1.00 -10.23 -6.55
CA TYR A 212 -1.78 -9.00 -6.59
C TYR A 212 -2.74 -9.05 -7.78
N ARG A 213 -4.04 -9.04 -7.49
CA ARG A 213 -5.06 -9.15 -8.53
C ARG A 213 -5.39 -7.80 -9.16
N ARG A 214 -5.40 -7.78 -10.48
CA ARG A 214 -5.77 -6.60 -11.28
C ARG A 214 -7.20 -6.75 -11.80
N HIS A 215 -8.12 -5.93 -11.30
CA HIS A 215 -9.50 -5.85 -11.76
C HIS A 215 -10.01 -4.40 -11.76
N ASN A 216 -11.20 -4.19 -12.35
CA ASN A 216 -11.73 -2.82 -12.55
C ASN A 216 -12.09 -2.10 -11.25
N SER A 217 -12.36 -2.82 -10.17
CA SER A 217 -12.74 -2.26 -8.87
C SER A 217 -11.55 -1.98 -7.94
N ASN A 218 -10.29 -2.30 -8.32
CA ASN A 218 -9.14 -1.96 -7.47
C ASN A 218 -9.08 -0.45 -7.22
N ILE A 219 -8.89 -0.04 -5.98
CA ILE A 219 -8.72 1.36 -5.59
C ILE A 219 -7.57 2.02 -6.37
N CYS A 220 -6.51 1.26 -6.64
CA CYS A 220 -5.34 1.71 -7.39
C CYS A 220 -5.44 1.45 -8.90
N ASN A 221 -6.57 0.93 -9.42
CA ASN A 221 -6.76 0.75 -10.85
C ASN A 221 -7.17 2.06 -11.52
N PHE A 222 -6.18 2.86 -11.81
CA PHE A 222 -6.36 4.13 -12.50
C PHE A 222 -6.38 3.99 -14.02
N LYS A 223 -6.60 2.78 -14.58
CA LYS A 223 -6.59 2.53 -16.02
C LYS A 223 -8.00 2.58 -16.64
N SER A 224 -9.05 2.42 -15.85
CA SER A 224 -10.43 2.43 -16.35
C SER A 224 -11.00 3.85 -16.42
N GLY A 225 -11.33 4.32 -17.61
CA GLY A 225 -12.00 5.58 -17.83
C GLY A 225 -11.17 6.66 -18.52
N ASN A 226 -11.65 7.91 -18.49
CA ASN A 226 -10.93 9.05 -19.03
C ASN A 226 -9.62 9.26 -18.25
N PRO A 227 -8.45 9.25 -18.92
CA PRO A 227 -7.13 9.40 -18.25
C PRO A 227 -7.04 10.65 -17.36
N ARG A 228 -7.74 11.73 -17.72
CA ARG A 228 -7.78 12.96 -16.92
C ARG A 228 -8.49 12.75 -15.57
N THR A 229 -9.68 12.16 -15.60
CA THR A 229 -10.46 11.87 -14.39
C THR A 229 -9.69 10.92 -13.45
N THR A 230 -9.06 9.93 -14.03
CA THR A 230 -8.21 8.97 -13.33
C THR A 230 -7.04 9.63 -12.62
N LEU A 231 -6.31 10.51 -13.29
CA LEU A 231 -5.20 11.24 -12.67
C LEU A 231 -5.65 12.19 -11.57
N ILE A 232 -6.80 12.84 -11.75
CA ILE A 232 -7.38 13.71 -10.71
C ILE A 232 -7.71 12.88 -9.47
N LYS A 233 -8.46 11.80 -9.59
CA LYS A 233 -8.81 10.91 -8.47
C LYS A 233 -7.58 10.39 -7.73
N ARG A 234 -6.55 9.98 -8.48
CA ARG A 234 -5.28 9.54 -7.87
C ARG A 234 -4.59 10.66 -7.10
N SER A 235 -4.58 11.87 -7.65
CA SER A 235 -3.97 13.02 -6.98
C SER A 235 -4.73 13.39 -5.71
N GLU A 236 -6.06 13.38 -5.75
CA GLU A 236 -6.93 13.62 -4.59
C GLU A 236 -6.68 12.59 -3.48
N PHE A 237 -6.63 11.30 -3.82
CA PHE A 237 -6.31 10.21 -2.89
C PHE A 237 -4.96 10.46 -2.19
N LEU A 238 -3.91 10.75 -2.95
CA LEU A 238 -2.58 10.99 -2.39
C LEU A 238 -2.52 12.29 -1.57
N ILE A 239 -3.19 13.35 -2.00
CA ILE A 239 -3.23 14.63 -1.27
C ILE A 239 -3.94 14.46 0.07
N THR A 240 -5.07 13.76 0.09
CA THR A 240 -5.81 13.48 1.33
C THR A 240 -4.92 12.74 2.34
N THR A 241 -4.22 11.71 1.90
CA THR A 241 -3.28 10.97 2.76
C THR A 241 -2.16 11.91 3.28
N TRP A 242 -1.59 12.76 2.43
CA TRP A 242 -0.55 13.70 2.86
C TRP A 242 -1.05 14.72 3.89
N ILE A 243 -2.30 15.17 3.79
CA ILE A 243 -2.91 16.06 4.80
C ILE A 243 -2.98 15.34 6.16
N MET A 244 -3.35 14.05 6.18
CA MET A 244 -3.39 13.28 7.42
C MET A 244 -1.99 13.08 8.01
N ILE A 245 -1.00 12.77 7.16
CA ILE A 245 0.41 12.67 7.57
C ILE A 245 0.90 14.01 8.17
N MET A 246 0.55 15.15 7.58
CA MET A 246 0.91 16.46 8.13
C MET A 246 0.34 16.67 9.53
N LYS A 247 -0.90 16.24 9.79
CA LYS A 247 -1.52 16.31 11.12
C LYS A 247 -0.73 15.47 12.13
N GLU A 248 -0.33 14.26 11.78
CA GLU A 248 0.49 13.40 12.68
C GLU A 248 1.86 14.04 12.96
N VAL A 249 2.56 14.55 11.94
CA VAL A 249 3.85 15.25 12.11
C VAL A 249 3.70 16.45 13.05
N TYR A 250 2.65 17.24 12.86
CA TYR A 250 2.37 18.38 13.72
C TYR A 250 2.06 17.94 15.15
N GLY A 251 1.24 16.91 15.32
CA GLY A 251 0.92 16.33 16.64
C GLY A 251 2.18 15.89 17.39
N LYS A 252 3.05 15.13 16.72
CA LYS A 252 4.34 14.68 17.28
C LYS A 252 5.30 15.82 17.60
N HIS A 253 5.27 16.90 16.85
CA HIS A 253 6.01 18.11 17.21
C HIS A 253 5.44 18.78 18.45
N LYS A 254 4.11 18.95 18.52
CA LYS A 254 3.44 19.58 19.67
C LYS A 254 3.64 18.79 20.97
N SER A 255 3.72 17.47 20.91
CA SER A 255 4.05 16.61 22.07
C SER A 255 5.54 16.60 22.44
N GLY A 256 6.41 17.25 21.66
CA GLY A 256 7.85 17.29 21.91
C GLY A 256 8.62 16.04 21.43
N GLU A 257 7.95 15.09 20.78
CA GLU A 257 8.59 13.86 20.28
C GLU A 257 9.53 14.10 19.10
N ILE A 258 9.27 15.15 18.32
CA ILE A 258 10.17 15.60 17.24
C ILE A 258 10.49 17.08 17.37
N THR A 259 11.70 17.46 17.00
CA THR A 259 12.16 18.85 17.04
C THR A 259 11.45 19.70 15.98
N TYR A 260 11.39 21.02 16.21
CA TYR A 260 10.87 21.98 15.21
C TYR A 260 11.57 21.81 13.86
N GLN A 261 12.89 21.73 13.85
CA GLN A 261 13.67 21.57 12.60
C GLN A 261 13.28 20.29 11.83
N ALA A 262 13.08 19.17 12.54
CA ALA A 262 12.63 17.92 11.92
C ALA A 262 11.21 18.03 11.37
N ALA A 263 10.28 18.63 12.12
CA ALA A 263 8.91 18.87 11.68
C ALA A 263 8.86 19.81 10.47
N ASP A 264 9.57 20.94 10.50
CA ASP A 264 9.61 21.91 9.41
C ASP A 264 10.17 21.30 8.12
N ARG A 265 11.23 20.52 8.22
CA ARG A 265 11.79 19.79 7.08
C ARG A 265 10.78 18.81 6.48
N LEU A 266 10.09 18.02 7.32
CA LEU A 266 9.06 17.08 6.87
C LEU A 266 7.90 17.79 6.21
N MET A 267 7.39 18.86 6.84
CA MET A 267 6.30 19.65 6.30
C MET A 267 6.64 20.28 4.95
N SER A 268 7.85 20.81 4.80
CA SER A 268 8.33 21.36 3.53
C SER A 268 8.35 20.30 2.42
N LEU A 269 8.81 19.09 2.71
CA LEU A 269 8.85 17.98 1.76
C LEU A 269 7.43 17.52 1.37
N ILE A 270 6.53 17.37 2.33
CA ILE A 270 5.15 16.99 2.09
C ILE A 270 4.43 18.05 1.24
N GLN A 271 4.59 19.32 1.56
CA GLN A 271 4.01 20.43 0.79
C GLN A 271 4.54 20.47 -0.65
N ALA A 272 5.82 20.18 -0.83
CA ALA A 272 6.41 20.11 -2.16
C ALA A 272 5.81 18.94 -2.97
N GLU A 273 5.61 17.78 -2.33
CA GLU A 273 4.96 16.63 -2.97
C GLU A 273 3.48 16.89 -3.29
N GLN A 274 2.74 17.53 -2.38
CA GLN A 274 1.36 17.96 -2.65
C GLN A 274 1.28 18.93 -3.84
N ARG A 275 2.17 19.93 -3.91
CA ARG A 275 2.24 20.84 -5.07
C ARG A 275 2.50 20.06 -6.37
N ARG A 276 3.39 19.08 -6.33
CA ARG A 276 3.65 18.20 -7.47
C ARG A 276 2.39 17.46 -7.92
N LEU A 277 1.66 16.87 -6.98
CA LEU A 277 0.43 16.10 -7.24
C LEU A 277 -0.69 17.01 -7.79
N LEU A 278 -0.85 18.20 -7.25
CA LEU A 278 -1.84 19.17 -7.74
C LEU A 278 -1.55 19.62 -9.17
N LEU A 279 -0.28 19.85 -9.50
CA LEU A 279 0.11 20.32 -10.84
C LEU A 279 0.21 19.19 -11.87
N PHE A 280 0.33 17.93 -11.43
CA PHE A 280 0.52 16.81 -12.33
C PHE A 280 -0.60 16.61 -13.37
N PRO A 281 -1.89 16.60 -12.98
CA PRO A 281 -2.98 16.51 -13.96
C PRO A 281 -2.96 17.64 -14.97
N TYR A 282 -2.75 18.88 -14.51
CA TYR A 282 -2.72 20.05 -15.37
C TYR A 282 -1.53 20.00 -16.35
N ALA A 283 -0.33 19.69 -15.86
CA ALA A 283 0.85 19.57 -16.72
C ALA A 283 0.71 18.44 -17.76
N SER A 284 -0.05 17.39 -17.45
CA SER A 284 -0.26 16.26 -18.36
C SER A 284 -1.28 16.52 -19.45
N PHE A 285 -2.27 17.41 -19.19
CA PHE A 285 -3.40 17.67 -20.10
C PHE A 285 -3.44 19.09 -20.65
N ASP A 286 -2.73 20.02 -20.02
CA ASP A 286 -2.59 21.38 -20.49
C ASP A 286 -1.37 21.49 -21.42
N ASN A 287 -1.57 22.14 -22.57
CA ASN A 287 -0.50 22.45 -23.51
C ASN A 287 0.28 23.72 -23.14
N SER A 288 -0.11 24.39 -22.05
CA SER A 288 0.61 25.58 -21.56
C SER A 288 2.03 25.21 -21.12
N LEU A 289 3.00 25.79 -21.79
CA LEU A 289 4.42 25.61 -21.45
C LEU A 289 4.71 26.08 -20.02
N LEU A 290 4.07 27.14 -19.58
CA LEU A 290 4.26 27.70 -18.23
C LEU A 290 3.83 26.72 -17.14
N THR A 291 2.68 26.05 -17.29
CA THR A 291 2.19 25.04 -16.34
C THR A 291 3.15 23.84 -16.28
N LYS A 292 3.63 23.38 -17.44
CA LYS A 292 4.60 22.29 -17.54
C LYS A 292 5.93 22.65 -16.89
N LEU A 293 6.43 23.86 -17.11
CA LEU A 293 7.67 24.35 -16.49
C LEU A 293 7.53 24.49 -14.98
N LYS A 294 6.43 25.01 -14.46
CA LYS A 294 6.15 25.08 -13.01
C LYS A 294 6.15 23.67 -12.38
N TRP A 295 5.49 22.72 -13.02
CA TRP A 295 5.47 21.33 -12.55
C TRP A 295 6.88 20.70 -12.57
N PHE A 296 7.63 20.87 -13.65
CA PHE A 296 9.00 20.38 -13.78
C PHE A 296 9.92 21.00 -12.73
N TRP A 297 9.81 22.30 -12.48
CA TRP A 297 10.56 23.00 -11.45
C TRP A 297 10.28 22.43 -10.05
N ASN A 298 9.02 22.17 -9.72
CA ASN A 298 8.68 21.53 -8.45
C ASN A 298 9.32 20.13 -8.33
N ILE A 299 9.38 19.35 -9.40
CA ILE A 299 10.06 18.04 -9.37
C ILE A 299 11.55 18.20 -9.12
N LEU A 300 12.21 19.13 -9.76
CA LEU A 300 13.64 19.40 -9.53
C LEU A 300 13.93 19.73 -8.08
N GLN A 301 13.08 20.54 -7.45
CA GLN A 301 13.22 20.91 -6.05
C GLN A 301 12.99 19.74 -5.08
N CYS A 302 11.97 18.92 -5.34
CA CYS A 302 11.54 17.86 -4.44
C CYS A 302 12.29 16.54 -4.64
N ARG A 303 12.59 16.21 -5.89
CA ARG A 303 13.13 14.91 -6.30
C ARG A 303 14.06 15.05 -7.51
N PRO A 304 15.26 15.61 -7.34
CA PRO A 304 16.17 15.83 -8.46
C PRO A 304 16.51 14.57 -9.25
N ARG A 305 16.48 13.39 -8.63
CA ARG A 305 16.71 12.10 -9.31
C ARG A 305 15.58 11.66 -10.24
N LEU A 306 14.39 12.26 -10.13
CA LEU A 306 13.23 11.92 -10.98
C LEU A 306 13.09 12.82 -12.22
N TRP A 307 13.98 13.78 -12.41
CA TRP A 307 13.88 14.73 -13.53
C TRP A 307 13.85 14.02 -14.90
N LEU A 308 14.70 12.99 -15.10
CA LEU A 308 14.75 12.22 -16.34
C LEU A 308 13.42 11.51 -16.64
N VAL A 309 12.77 10.95 -15.61
CA VAL A 309 11.47 10.27 -15.75
C VAL A 309 10.34 11.27 -15.98
N SER A 310 10.56 12.54 -15.67
CA SER A 310 9.56 13.61 -15.78
C SER A 310 9.59 14.33 -17.13
N ILE A 311 10.70 14.25 -17.87
CA ILE A 311 10.83 14.87 -19.20
C ILE A 311 9.69 14.46 -20.16
N PRO A 312 9.30 13.17 -20.26
CA PRO A 312 8.22 12.79 -21.17
C PRO A 312 6.89 13.47 -20.89
N ARG A 313 6.65 13.91 -19.63
CA ARG A 313 5.42 14.59 -19.20
C ARG A 313 5.36 16.05 -19.61
N LEU A 314 6.48 16.62 -20.09
CA LEU A 314 6.51 17.94 -20.75
C LEU A 314 6.00 17.88 -22.19
N LEU A 315 5.88 16.67 -22.76
CA LEU A 315 5.40 16.47 -24.13
C LEU A 315 3.90 16.82 -24.23
N PRO A 316 3.43 17.20 -25.41
CA PRO A 316 2.01 17.27 -25.71
C PRO A 316 1.28 15.98 -25.36
N PHE A 317 0.03 16.07 -24.93
CA PHE A 317 -0.74 14.92 -24.43
C PHE A 317 -0.75 13.71 -25.37
N CYS A 318 -0.89 13.94 -26.68
CA CYS A 318 -0.87 12.88 -27.69
C CYS A 318 0.47 12.11 -27.75
N LEU A 319 1.59 12.79 -27.51
CA LEU A 319 2.92 12.17 -27.46
C LEU A 319 3.15 11.49 -26.11
N LEU A 320 2.65 12.06 -25.01
CA LEU A 320 2.68 11.44 -23.70
C LEU A 320 1.91 10.11 -23.69
N GLN A 321 0.74 10.06 -24.30
CA GLN A 321 -0.06 8.84 -24.39
C GLN A 321 0.67 7.73 -25.19
N ARG A 322 1.33 8.10 -26.30
CA ARG A 322 2.20 7.16 -27.04
C ARG A 322 3.38 6.66 -26.20
N TYR A 323 4.02 7.55 -25.45
CA TYR A 323 5.11 7.18 -24.56
C TYR A 323 4.66 6.23 -23.44
N LEU A 324 3.52 6.47 -22.81
CA LEU A 324 2.96 5.60 -21.76
C LEU A 324 2.63 4.21 -22.31
N ASN A 325 2.06 4.15 -23.51
CA ASN A 325 1.77 2.88 -24.18
C ASN A 325 3.05 2.09 -24.52
N ILE A 326 4.12 2.78 -24.93
CA ILE A 326 5.43 2.17 -25.19
C ILE A 326 6.06 1.69 -23.89
N LYS A 327 5.99 2.48 -22.81
CA LYS A 327 6.53 2.14 -21.49
C LYS A 327 5.85 0.89 -20.90
N ASP A 328 4.53 0.77 -21.08
CA ASP A 328 3.78 -0.41 -20.64
C ASP A 328 4.18 -1.66 -21.47
N ARG A 329 4.43 -1.49 -22.76
CA ARG A 329 4.99 -2.55 -23.62
C ARG A 329 6.43 -2.93 -23.25
N ILE A 330 7.29 -1.96 -22.89
CA ILE A 330 8.68 -2.22 -22.46
C ILE A 330 8.70 -2.95 -21.12
N LYS A 331 7.82 -2.62 -20.18
CA LYS A 331 7.69 -3.35 -18.92
C LYS A 331 7.26 -4.81 -19.09
N SER A 332 6.62 -5.14 -20.20
CA SER A 332 6.27 -6.52 -20.55
C SER A 332 7.41 -7.29 -21.24
N LEU A 333 8.55 -6.65 -21.53
CA LEU A 333 9.72 -7.30 -22.12
C LEU A 333 10.62 -7.95 -21.06
N PRO A 334 11.26 -9.09 -21.36
CA PRO A 334 11.99 -9.91 -20.39
C PRO A 334 13.25 -9.28 -19.77
N PHE A 335 13.66 -8.09 -20.18
CA PHE A 335 14.93 -7.46 -19.78
C PHE A 335 14.80 -6.34 -18.72
N PHE A 336 13.59 -6.01 -18.24
CA PHE A 336 13.35 -4.85 -17.35
C PHE A 336 12.71 -5.22 -16.00
N HIS A 337 13.04 -6.41 -15.50
CA HIS A 337 12.57 -6.85 -14.15
C HIS A 337 13.73 -7.25 -13.27
#